data_eac408483fbd9ee5f86c5b5dd4aae4fc
#
_entry.id   eac408483fbd9ee5f86c5b5dd4aae4fc
#
_cell.length_a   1.000
_cell.length_b   1.000
_cell.length_c   1.000
_cell.angle_alpha   90.00
_cell.angle_beta   90.00
_cell.angle_gamma   90.00
#
_symmetry.space_group_name_H-M   'P 1'
#
loop_
_entity.id
_entity.type
_entity.pdbx_description
1 polymer ?
#
loop_
_entity_poly.entity_id
_entity_poly.type
_entity_poly.pdbx_seq_one_letter_code
_entity_poly.pdbx_strand_id
1 'polypeptide(L)'
;LTNPLYCSRIANPYFEPFDNNNNYLYDYDVVTGSMPDLLQGYNILEERENTSNKSITTAINSIFDIELRFNDQWKVTSQVGVQWDQLSREEYAGTNSFNLRNQRENSAYYKGNDRIYLIPEGGMLKSTNSTTSQITWKVQGEYKNTFNDIHNIQIMAGSEIRKNWYENQASTGYGYDPKTLTFKNLEFRDSKQANEWKLKTKSFKENAFASFYANGSYTLMDRYTL
;
A
#
# COMPACT_ATOMS: atom_id res chain seq x y z
N LEU A 1 -5.72 -16.57 1.53
CA LEU A 1 -5.74 -18.03 1.28
C LEU A 1 -4.69 -18.50 0.25
N THR A 2 -4.06 -17.59 -0.49
CA THR A 2 -3.00 -17.93 -1.46
C THR A 2 -1.61 -18.17 -0.84
N ASN A 3 -1.46 -17.98 0.49
CA ASN A 3 -0.19 -18.23 1.16
C ASN A 3 0.00 -19.73 1.44
N PRO A 4 0.93 -20.43 0.74
CA PRO A 4 1.13 -21.87 0.90
C PRO A 4 1.56 -22.27 2.31
N LEU A 5 2.34 -21.42 3.00
CA LEU A 5 2.76 -21.69 4.39
C LEU A 5 1.59 -21.61 5.38
N TYR A 6 0.66 -20.68 5.16
CA TYR A 6 -0.55 -20.63 5.97
C TYR A 6 -1.44 -21.84 5.72
N CYS A 7 -1.66 -22.17 4.44
CA CYS A 7 -2.47 -23.34 4.07
C CYS A 7 -1.88 -24.65 4.61
N SER A 8 -0.55 -24.84 4.57
CA SER A 8 0.09 -26.04 5.11
C SER A 8 -0.09 -26.22 6.63
N ARG A 9 -0.41 -25.15 7.36
CA ARG A 9 -0.66 -25.20 8.81
C ARG A 9 -2.08 -25.59 9.17
N ILE A 10 -3.05 -25.29 8.30
CA ILE A 10 -4.48 -25.49 8.55
C ILE A 10 -5.08 -26.63 7.71
N ALA A 11 -4.40 -27.03 6.64
CA ALA A 11 -4.85 -28.13 5.81
C ALA A 11 -4.80 -29.46 6.58
N ASN A 12 -5.74 -30.31 6.25
CA ASN A 12 -5.70 -31.70 6.72
C ASN A 12 -4.40 -32.36 6.19
N PRO A 13 -3.54 -32.91 7.07
CA PRO A 13 -2.26 -33.52 6.66
C PRO A 13 -2.41 -34.73 5.74
N TYR A 14 -3.62 -35.31 5.66
CA TYR A 14 -3.95 -36.42 4.77
C TYR A 14 -4.60 -35.99 3.46
N PHE A 15 -4.76 -34.67 3.24
CA PHE A 15 -5.35 -34.17 2.01
C PHE A 15 -4.32 -34.23 0.87
N GLU A 16 -4.64 -35.02 -0.15
CA GLU A 16 -3.87 -35.11 -1.38
C GLU A 16 -4.35 -34.04 -2.37
N PRO A 17 -3.46 -33.19 -2.90
CA PRO A 17 -3.88 -32.11 -3.82
C PRO A 17 -4.25 -32.60 -5.22
N PHE A 18 -3.88 -33.83 -5.58
CA PHE A 18 -4.18 -34.47 -6.86
C PHE A 18 -4.75 -35.87 -6.69
N ASP A 19 -5.60 -36.29 -7.63
CA ASP A 19 -6.03 -37.65 -7.76
C ASP A 19 -5.00 -38.51 -8.50
N ASN A 20 -5.28 -39.83 -8.64
CA ASN A 20 -4.41 -40.77 -9.34
C ASN A 20 -4.25 -40.45 -10.84
N ASN A 21 -5.13 -39.63 -11.42
CA ASN A 21 -5.08 -39.21 -12.81
C ASN A 21 -4.44 -37.80 -12.96
N ASN A 22 -3.87 -37.27 -11.90
CA ASN A 22 -3.26 -35.94 -11.83
C ASN A 22 -4.24 -34.76 -12.02
N ASN A 23 -5.53 -34.96 -11.68
CA ASN A 23 -6.51 -33.88 -11.60
C ASN A 23 -6.49 -33.27 -10.18
N TYR A 24 -6.84 -31.98 -10.08
CA TYR A 24 -6.94 -31.32 -8.78
C TYR A 24 -8.05 -31.93 -7.92
N LEU A 25 -7.72 -32.28 -6.69
CA LEU A 25 -8.69 -32.61 -5.64
C LEU A 25 -9.01 -31.33 -4.85
N TYR A 26 -10.27 -31.13 -4.55
CA TYR A 26 -10.76 -29.93 -3.87
C TYR A 26 -11.14 -30.23 -2.43
N ASP A 27 -10.73 -29.35 -1.56
CA ASP A 27 -11.14 -29.30 -0.18
C ASP A 27 -12.32 -28.32 -0.05
N TYR A 28 -13.44 -28.83 0.45
CA TYR A 28 -14.68 -28.06 0.64
C TYR A 28 -14.81 -27.53 2.08
N ASP A 29 -14.00 -28.03 3.02
CA ASP A 29 -14.04 -27.68 4.45
C ASP A 29 -13.23 -26.43 4.77
N VAL A 30 -12.24 -26.06 3.94
CA VAL A 30 -11.37 -24.90 4.16
C VAL A 30 -12.12 -23.58 4.02
N VAL A 31 -13.28 -23.58 3.41
CA VAL A 31 -13.99 -22.37 3.09
C VAL A 31 -15.24 -22.21 3.95
N THR A 32 -15.08 -21.43 4.97
CA THR A 32 -16.18 -20.82 5.70
C THR A 32 -16.67 -19.58 4.94
N GLY A 33 -17.34 -19.79 3.83
CA GLY A 33 -18.06 -18.71 3.14
C GLY A 33 -19.39 -18.44 3.81
N SER A 34 -19.86 -17.21 3.72
CA SER A 34 -21.15 -16.77 4.25
C SER A 34 -22.39 -17.38 3.54
N MET A 35 -22.18 -18.30 2.61
CA MET A 35 -23.25 -18.99 1.88
C MET A 35 -22.98 -20.50 1.82
N PRO A 36 -23.56 -21.28 2.74
CA PRO A 36 -23.37 -22.72 2.81
C PRO A 36 -23.87 -23.50 1.57
N ASP A 37 -24.71 -22.88 0.75
CA ASP A 37 -25.27 -23.52 -0.46
C ASP A 37 -24.33 -23.41 -1.69
N LEU A 38 -23.25 -22.64 -1.60
CA LEU A 38 -22.29 -22.45 -2.68
C LEU A 38 -20.94 -23.08 -2.29
N LEU A 39 -20.93 -24.42 -2.22
CA LEU A 39 -19.72 -25.18 -1.97
C LEU A 39 -18.73 -25.02 -3.14
N GLN A 40 -17.80 -24.08 -2.97
CA GLN A 40 -16.70 -23.90 -3.89
C GLN A 40 -15.46 -24.64 -3.35
N GLY A 41 -15.06 -25.66 -4.05
CA GLY A 41 -13.88 -26.40 -3.68
C GLY A 41 -12.58 -25.56 -3.80
N TYR A 42 -11.68 -25.74 -2.86
CA TYR A 42 -10.40 -25.05 -2.80
C TYR A 42 -9.25 -26.03 -3.03
N ASN A 43 -8.31 -25.67 -3.90
CA ASN A 43 -7.04 -26.36 -4.05
C ASN A 43 -5.93 -25.31 -4.07
N ILE A 44 -4.95 -25.43 -3.16
CA ILE A 44 -3.89 -24.44 -2.99
C ILE A 44 -2.96 -24.37 -4.22
N LEU A 45 -2.74 -25.47 -4.90
CA LEU A 45 -1.85 -25.52 -6.06
C LEU A 45 -2.52 -24.86 -7.26
N GLU A 46 -3.80 -25.17 -7.51
CA GLU A 46 -4.58 -24.49 -8.53
C GLU A 46 -4.70 -22.98 -8.25
N GLU A 47 -4.96 -22.59 -7.00
CA GLU A 47 -5.02 -21.17 -6.60
C GLU A 47 -3.71 -20.46 -6.87
N ARG A 48 -2.57 -21.08 -6.54
CA ARG A 48 -1.25 -20.51 -6.78
C ARG A 48 -0.93 -20.34 -8.27
N GLU A 49 -1.37 -21.25 -9.12
CA GLU A 49 -1.17 -21.19 -10.56
C GLU A 49 -2.08 -20.16 -11.23
N ASN A 50 -3.27 -19.94 -10.66
CA ASN A 50 -4.27 -19.04 -11.19
C ASN A 50 -4.25 -17.64 -10.57
N THR A 51 -3.32 -17.34 -9.67
CA THR A 51 -3.22 -16.01 -9.03
C THR A 51 -1.81 -15.45 -9.10
N SER A 52 -1.71 -14.13 -9.22
CA SER A 52 -0.44 -13.43 -9.06
C SER A 52 -0.64 -12.10 -8.33
N ASN A 53 0.38 -11.71 -7.57
CA ASN A 53 0.42 -10.42 -6.91
C ASN A 53 1.81 -9.83 -7.10
N LYS A 54 1.91 -8.83 -7.97
CA LYS A 54 3.14 -8.13 -8.29
C LYS A 54 3.11 -6.74 -7.71
N SER A 55 4.15 -6.39 -6.97
CA SER A 55 4.30 -5.08 -6.34
C SER A 55 5.67 -4.50 -6.69
N ILE A 56 5.68 -3.28 -7.20
CA ILE A 56 6.89 -2.53 -7.53
C ILE A 56 6.84 -1.23 -6.74
N THR A 57 7.90 -0.98 -5.98
CA THR A 57 8.08 0.28 -5.26
C THR A 57 9.27 1.03 -5.83
N THR A 58 9.06 2.28 -6.21
CA THR A 58 10.11 3.20 -6.61
C THR A 58 10.17 4.31 -5.59
N ALA A 59 11.37 4.57 -5.03
CA ALA A 59 11.60 5.59 -4.02
C ALA A 59 12.73 6.51 -4.45
N ILE A 60 12.50 7.81 -4.35
CA ILE A 60 13.49 8.86 -4.62
C ILE A 60 13.55 9.77 -3.40
N ASN A 61 14.72 9.88 -2.80
CA ASN A 61 14.99 10.76 -1.67
C ASN A 61 16.17 11.66 -2.02
N SER A 62 15.99 12.96 -1.87
CA SER A 62 17.05 13.95 -2.10
C SER A 62 17.06 14.95 -0.96
N ILE A 63 18.25 15.27 -0.48
CA ILE A 63 18.48 16.25 0.58
C ILE A 63 19.53 17.25 0.09
N PHE A 64 19.22 18.53 0.22
CA PHE A 64 20.11 19.64 -0.11
C PHE A 64 20.37 20.45 1.15
N ASP A 65 21.62 20.58 1.51
CA ASP A 65 22.07 21.33 2.67
C ASP A 65 22.88 22.55 2.22
N ILE A 66 22.59 23.69 2.83
CA ILE A 66 23.33 24.92 2.67
C ILE A 66 23.76 25.38 4.07
N GLU A 67 25.07 25.53 4.29
CA GLU A 67 25.61 26.04 5.52
C GLU A 67 26.29 27.39 5.24
N LEU A 68 25.90 28.42 5.99
CA LEU A 68 26.46 29.74 5.95
C LEU A 68 27.13 30.07 7.31
N ARG A 69 28.41 30.33 7.29
CA ARG A 69 29.17 30.82 8.47
C ARG A 69 29.48 32.28 8.28
N PHE A 70 28.88 33.14 9.12
CA PHE A 70 29.09 34.57 9.06
C PHE A 70 30.39 34.98 9.78
N ASN A 71 30.72 34.24 10.84
CA ASN A 71 31.94 34.35 11.60
C ASN A 71 32.13 33.08 12.45
N ASP A 72 33.11 33.06 13.34
CA ASP A 72 33.36 31.91 14.22
C ASP A 72 32.25 31.66 15.23
N GLN A 73 31.36 32.61 15.44
CA GLN A 73 30.29 32.58 16.43
C GLN A 73 28.93 32.18 15.83
N TRP A 74 28.64 32.58 14.59
CA TRP A 74 27.34 32.43 13.97
C TRP A 74 27.37 31.49 12.77
N LYS A 75 26.50 30.50 12.83
CA LYS A 75 26.26 29.55 11.74
C LYS A 75 24.77 29.44 11.47
N VAL A 76 24.36 29.45 10.20
CA VAL A 76 22.99 29.16 9.75
C VAL A 76 23.04 28.02 8.79
N THR A 77 22.16 27.03 9.03
CA THR A 77 22.01 25.87 8.16
C THR A 77 20.58 25.86 7.62
N SER A 78 20.44 25.68 6.32
CA SER A 78 19.16 25.46 5.67
C SER A 78 19.20 24.14 4.93
N GLN A 79 18.22 23.27 5.22
CA GLN A 79 18.11 21.94 4.62
C GLN A 79 16.76 21.81 3.92
N VAL A 80 16.77 21.36 2.68
CA VAL A 80 15.57 21.01 1.91
C VAL A 80 15.63 19.53 1.56
N GLY A 81 14.65 18.79 2.06
CA GLY A 81 14.45 17.37 1.75
C GLY A 81 13.24 17.17 0.84
N VAL A 82 13.39 16.39 -0.21
CA VAL A 82 12.31 15.97 -1.11
C VAL A 82 12.27 14.46 -1.15
N GLN A 83 11.10 13.91 -0.91
CA GLN A 83 10.83 12.48 -0.99
C GLN A 83 9.68 12.23 -1.95
N TRP A 84 9.83 11.22 -2.80
CA TRP A 84 8.80 10.74 -3.69
C TRP A 84 8.84 9.22 -3.75
N ASP A 85 7.75 8.59 -3.33
CA ASP A 85 7.60 7.14 -3.32
C ASP A 85 6.38 6.77 -4.15
N GLN A 86 6.53 5.82 -5.05
CA GLN A 86 5.44 5.26 -5.84
C GLN A 86 5.37 3.75 -5.63
N LEU A 87 4.21 3.26 -5.24
CA LEU A 87 3.85 1.86 -5.20
C LEU A 87 2.90 1.55 -6.35
N SER A 88 3.30 0.64 -7.23
CA SER A 88 2.43 0.05 -8.25
C SER A 88 2.22 -1.41 -7.92
N ARG A 89 0.96 -1.82 -7.78
CA ARG A 89 0.58 -3.19 -7.42
C ARG A 89 -0.46 -3.71 -8.39
N GLU A 90 -0.22 -4.91 -8.88
CA GLU A 90 -1.15 -5.67 -9.71
C GLU A 90 -1.49 -6.99 -9.04
N GLU A 91 -2.79 -7.25 -8.86
CA GLU A 91 -3.33 -8.48 -8.32
C GLU A 91 -4.19 -9.13 -9.42
N TYR A 92 -3.75 -10.28 -9.90
CA TYR A 92 -4.46 -11.06 -10.91
C TYR A 92 -5.08 -12.31 -10.27
N ALA A 93 -6.33 -12.59 -10.63
CA ALA A 93 -7.01 -13.82 -10.32
C ALA A 93 -7.60 -14.39 -11.62
N GLY A 94 -7.14 -15.57 -12.01
CA GLY A 94 -7.62 -16.29 -13.20
C GLY A 94 -9.02 -16.88 -12.97
N THR A 95 -9.61 -17.33 -14.05
CA THR A 95 -10.98 -17.90 -14.06
C THR A 95 -11.17 -19.06 -13.07
N ASN A 96 -10.14 -19.88 -12.88
CA ASN A 96 -10.16 -21.04 -11.99
C ASN A 96 -9.75 -20.72 -10.55
N SER A 97 -9.34 -19.47 -10.25
CA SER A 97 -9.04 -19.12 -8.88
C SER A 97 -10.27 -19.21 -8.00
N PHE A 98 -10.09 -19.73 -6.79
CA PHE A 98 -11.17 -19.86 -5.81
C PHE A 98 -11.85 -18.51 -5.53
N ASN A 99 -11.05 -17.46 -5.33
CA ASN A 99 -11.57 -16.13 -5.01
C ASN A 99 -12.51 -15.61 -6.10
N LEU A 100 -12.13 -15.73 -7.37
CA LEU A 100 -12.94 -15.25 -8.47
C LEU A 100 -14.18 -16.11 -8.71
N ARG A 101 -14.06 -17.45 -8.62
CA ARG A 101 -15.21 -18.36 -8.68
C ARG A 101 -16.24 -18.03 -7.61
N ASN A 102 -15.79 -17.83 -6.37
CA ASN A 102 -16.66 -17.47 -5.26
C ASN A 102 -17.32 -16.09 -5.46
N GLN A 103 -16.56 -15.08 -5.90
CA GLN A 103 -17.15 -13.76 -6.21
C GLN A 103 -18.17 -13.83 -7.33
N ARG A 104 -17.91 -14.60 -8.38
CA ARG A 104 -18.81 -14.76 -9.52
C ARG A 104 -20.12 -15.42 -9.08
N GLU A 105 -20.07 -16.53 -8.34
CA GLU A 105 -21.25 -17.21 -7.81
C GLU A 105 -22.08 -16.29 -6.88
N ASN A 106 -21.44 -15.58 -5.98
CA ASN A 106 -22.10 -14.64 -5.06
C ASN A 106 -22.67 -13.41 -5.78
N SER A 107 -22.22 -13.10 -6.99
CA SER A 107 -22.72 -12.00 -7.80
C SER A 107 -23.91 -12.37 -8.68
N ALA A 108 -24.29 -13.65 -8.72
CA ALA A 108 -25.37 -14.12 -9.56
C ALA A 108 -26.76 -13.63 -9.06
N TYR A 109 -27.62 -13.32 -9.99
CA TYR A 109 -29.03 -12.98 -9.73
C TYR A 109 -29.96 -13.62 -10.76
N TYR A 110 -31.27 -13.71 -10.43
CA TYR A 110 -32.23 -14.25 -11.32
C TYR A 110 -32.98 -13.13 -12.05
N LYS A 111 -33.15 -13.30 -13.37
CA LYS A 111 -33.99 -12.47 -14.23
C LYS A 111 -35.02 -13.38 -14.92
N GLY A 112 -36.22 -13.45 -14.35
CA GLY A 112 -37.16 -14.49 -14.70
C GLY A 112 -36.66 -15.85 -14.21
N ASN A 113 -36.54 -16.82 -15.12
CA ASN A 113 -36.01 -18.15 -14.84
C ASN A 113 -34.52 -18.29 -15.12
N ASP A 114 -33.89 -17.26 -15.69
CA ASP A 114 -32.49 -17.30 -16.08
C ASP A 114 -31.58 -16.81 -14.94
N ARG A 115 -30.55 -17.58 -14.63
CA ARG A 115 -29.49 -17.18 -13.71
C ARG A 115 -28.44 -16.39 -14.46
N ILE A 116 -28.28 -15.12 -14.09
CA ILE A 116 -27.31 -14.18 -14.69
C ILE A 116 -26.21 -13.93 -13.73
N TYR A 117 -24.96 -13.96 -14.21
CA TYR A 117 -23.77 -13.62 -13.45
C TYR A 117 -23.40 -12.17 -13.75
N LEU A 118 -23.34 -11.35 -12.71
CA LEU A 118 -22.86 -9.97 -12.83
C LEU A 118 -21.40 -9.93 -13.32
N ILE A 119 -20.56 -10.83 -12.77
CA ILE A 119 -19.18 -10.99 -13.18
C ILE A 119 -19.11 -11.92 -14.40
N PRO A 120 -18.64 -11.43 -15.57
CA PRO A 120 -18.51 -12.23 -16.77
C PRO A 120 -17.39 -13.27 -16.64
N GLU A 121 -17.36 -14.22 -17.57
CA GLU A 121 -16.26 -15.17 -17.68
C GLU A 121 -14.97 -14.49 -18.09
N GLY A 122 -13.86 -14.88 -17.47
CA GLY A 122 -12.53 -14.34 -17.60
C GLY A 122 -11.88 -14.12 -16.25
N GLY A 123 -10.68 -13.59 -16.22
CA GLY A 123 -9.96 -13.25 -15.00
C GLY A 123 -10.44 -11.94 -14.37
N MET A 124 -9.89 -11.64 -13.21
CA MET A 124 -9.95 -10.34 -12.55
C MET A 124 -8.55 -9.75 -12.48
N LEU A 125 -8.41 -8.49 -12.84
CA LEU A 125 -7.18 -7.72 -12.65
C LEU A 125 -7.48 -6.49 -11.82
N LYS A 126 -6.80 -6.38 -10.68
CA LYS A 126 -6.87 -5.21 -9.81
C LYS A 126 -5.53 -4.50 -9.83
N SER A 127 -5.55 -3.23 -10.20
CA SER A 127 -4.38 -2.35 -10.21
C SER A 127 -4.52 -1.29 -9.14
N THR A 128 -3.47 -1.11 -8.35
CA THR A 128 -3.40 -0.08 -7.32
C THR A 128 -2.12 0.72 -7.50
N ASN A 129 -2.26 2.03 -7.64
CA ASN A 129 -1.14 2.96 -7.69
C ASN A 129 -1.24 3.93 -6.51
N SER A 130 -0.23 3.94 -5.67
CA SER A 130 -0.14 4.86 -4.53
C SER A 130 1.12 5.70 -4.68
N THR A 131 0.97 7.02 -4.55
CA THR A 131 2.08 7.95 -4.59
C THR A 131 2.13 8.73 -3.28
N THR A 132 3.27 8.75 -2.64
CA THR A 132 3.57 9.59 -1.48
C THR A 132 4.64 10.59 -1.87
N SER A 133 4.35 11.87 -1.68
CA SER A 133 5.32 12.95 -1.90
C SER A 133 5.47 13.76 -0.63
N GLN A 134 6.70 14.10 -0.27
CA GLN A 134 6.98 14.93 0.90
C GLN A 134 8.04 15.96 0.56
N ILE A 135 7.83 17.19 1.04
CA ILE A 135 8.84 18.23 1.11
C ILE A 135 9.04 18.64 2.56
N THR A 136 10.27 18.73 2.96
CA THR A 136 10.67 19.19 4.30
C THR A 136 11.65 20.34 4.12
N TRP A 137 11.40 21.45 4.79
CA TRP A 137 12.33 22.55 4.86
C TRP A 137 12.64 22.86 6.31
N LYS A 138 13.93 22.81 6.64
CA LYS A 138 14.46 23.08 7.98
C LYS A 138 15.45 24.24 7.89
N VAL A 139 15.30 25.17 8.80
CA VAL A 139 16.26 26.28 8.98
C VAL A 139 16.68 26.31 10.44
N GLN A 140 17.99 26.42 10.69
CA GLN A 140 18.56 26.39 12.02
C GLN A 140 19.65 27.42 12.11
N GLY A 141 19.60 28.25 13.15
CA GLY A 141 20.67 29.16 13.54
C GLY A 141 21.42 28.66 14.78
N GLU A 142 22.70 28.73 14.78
CA GLU A 142 23.59 28.38 15.91
C GLU A 142 24.43 29.59 16.27
N TYR A 143 24.51 29.86 17.56
CA TYR A 143 25.44 30.82 18.14
C TYR A 143 26.29 30.13 19.17
N LYS A 144 27.64 30.32 19.06
CA LYS A 144 28.61 29.80 20.01
C LYS A 144 29.62 30.89 20.32
N ASN A 145 29.85 31.17 21.61
CA ASN A 145 30.86 32.13 22.03
C ASN A 145 31.40 31.77 23.42
N THR A 146 32.67 32.15 23.62
CA THR A 146 33.35 32.05 24.91
C THR A 146 33.69 33.45 25.40
N PHE A 147 33.16 33.82 26.55
CA PHE A 147 33.39 35.11 27.19
C PHE A 147 34.41 34.96 28.33
N ASN A 148 35.39 35.83 28.37
CA ASN A 148 36.44 35.86 29.41
C ASN A 148 37.13 34.49 29.61
N ASP A 149 37.21 33.67 28.60
CA ASP A 149 37.82 32.32 28.61
C ASP A 149 37.22 31.34 29.65
N ILE A 150 36.12 31.72 30.31
CA ILE A 150 35.49 30.92 31.37
C ILE A 150 33.99 30.65 31.14
N HIS A 151 33.32 31.44 30.30
CA HIS A 151 31.88 31.32 30.04
C HIS A 151 31.63 30.86 28.61
N ASN A 152 31.36 29.59 28.42
CA ASN A 152 30.99 29.04 27.11
C ASN A 152 29.49 29.03 26.97
N ILE A 153 28.95 29.70 25.96
CA ILE A 153 27.51 29.72 25.61
C ILE A 153 27.35 29.14 24.22
N GLN A 154 26.44 28.20 24.12
CA GLN A 154 25.99 27.68 22.85
C GLN A 154 24.46 27.72 22.81
N ILE A 155 23.90 28.37 21.79
CA ILE A 155 22.45 28.46 21.57
C ILE A 155 22.17 28.01 20.16
N MET A 156 21.12 27.22 20.00
CA MET A 156 20.58 26.75 18.73
C MET A 156 19.10 26.99 18.71
N ALA A 157 18.60 27.58 17.63
CA ALA A 157 17.15 27.69 17.39
C ALA A 157 16.84 27.42 15.92
N GLY A 158 15.71 26.83 15.68
CA GLY A 158 15.31 26.50 14.32
C GLY A 158 13.83 26.28 14.15
N SER A 159 13.45 26.13 12.90
CA SER A 159 12.11 25.75 12.50
C SER A 159 12.15 24.68 11.41
N GLU A 160 11.12 23.86 11.39
CA GLU A 160 10.91 22.86 10.35
C GLU A 160 9.48 22.97 9.85
N ILE A 161 9.33 23.02 8.55
CA ILE A 161 8.04 22.90 7.85
C ILE A 161 8.10 21.64 7.02
N ARG A 162 7.06 20.82 7.16
CA ARG A 162 6.91 19.57 6.41
C ARG A 162 5.54 19.54 5.79
N LYS A 163 5.48 19.21 4.53
CA LYS A 163 4.22 18.98 3.81
C LYS A 163 4.30 17.65 3.09
N ASN A 164 3.28 16.81 3.26
CA ASN A 164 3.18 15.54 2.59
C ASN A 164 1.82 15.37 1.90
N TRP A 165 1.86 14.70 0.76
CA TRP A 165 0.70 14.34 -0.04
C TRP A 165 0.69 12.84 -0.25
N TYR A 166 -0.48 12.26 -0.14
CA TYR A 166 -0.71 10.86 -0.45
C TYR A 166 -1.86 10.78 -1.44
N GLU A 167 -1.60 10.19 -2.59
CA GLU A 167 -2.60 9.87 -3.59
C GLU A 167 -2.66 8.35 -3.77
N ASN A 168 -3.87 7.79 -3.76
CA ASN A 168 -4.09 6.39 -4.03
C ASN A 168 -5.19 6.24 -5.07
N GLN A 169 -4.91 5.46 -6.11
CA GLN A 169 -5.86 5.12 -7.16
C GLN A 169 -5.90 3.60 -7.30
N ALA A 170 -7.10 3.03 -7.19
CA ALA A 170 -7.30 1.61 -7.43
C ALA A 170 -8.39 1.40 -8.48
N SER A 171 -8.17 0.41 -9.33
CA SER A 171 -9.13 -0.04 -10.34
C SER A 171 -9.22 -1.55 -10.36
N THR A 172 -10.43 -2.09 -10.51
CA THR A 172 -10.68 -3.52 -10.66
C THR A 172 -11.43 -3.75 -11.96
N GLY A 173 -10.87 -4.59 -12.81
CA GLY A 173 -11.49 -5.04 -14.05
C GLY A 173 -11.81 -6.53 -13.98
N TYR A 174 -12.96 -6.91 -14.51
CA TYR A 174 -13.42 -8.28 -14.60
C TYR A 174 -13.51 -8.76 -16.05
N GLY A 175 -13.58 -10.07 -16.25
CA GLY A 175 -13.58 -10.67 -17.57
C GLY A 175 -12.25 -10.44 -18.31
N TYR A 176 -11.15 -10.31 -17.55
CA TYR A 176 -9.84 -10.07 -18.08
C TYR A 176 -9.29 -11.29 -18.83
N ASP A 177 -8.84 -11.06 -20.05
CA ASP A 177 -8.12 -12.05 -20.85
C ASP A 177 -6.64 -11.65 -20.91
N PRO A 178 -5.70 -12.42 -20.31
CA PRO A 178 -4.29 -12.10 -20.30
C PRO A 178 -3.62 -12.22 -21.69
N LYS A 179 -4.26 -12.86 -22.66
CA LYS A 179 -3.72 -12.98 -24.03
C LYS A 179 -4.01 -11.76 -24.87
N THR A 180 -5.22 -11.21 -24.74
CA THR A 180 -5.67 -10.05 -25.50
C THR A 180 -5.57 -8.75 -24.74
N LEU A 181 -5.30 -8.81 -23.40
CA LEU A 181 -5.25 -7.68 -22.47
C LEU A 181 -6.56 -6.87 -22.44
N THR A 182 -7.68 -7.54 -22.65
CA THR A 182 -9.00 -6.92 -22.72
C THR A 182 -9.85 -7.30 -21.49
N PHE A 183 -10.89 -6.50 -21.25
CA PHE A 183 -11.87 -6.70 -20.18
C PHE A 183 -13.27 -6.82 -20.77
N LYS A 184 -14.14 -7.55 -20.10
CA LYS A 184 -15.56 -7.61 -20.43
C LYS A 184 -16.36 -6.69 -19.52
N ASN A 185 -17.53 -6.24 -20.00
CA ASN A 185 -18.43 -5.42 -19.19
C ASN A 185 -19.16 -6.26 -18.15
N LEU A 186 -19.46 -5.64 -17.01
CA LEU A 186 -20.34 -6.23 -16.00
C LEU A 186 -21.81 -6.07 -16.42
N GLU A 187 -22.62 -7.09 -16.14
CA GLU A 187 -24.06 -7.07 -16.40
C GLU A 187 -24.84 -6.72 -15.13
N PHE A 188 -25.01 -5.42 -14.89
CA PHE A 188 -25.76 -4.95 -13.72
C PHE A 188 -27.26 -5.19 -13.87
N ARG A 189 -27.90 -5.64 -12.79
CA ARG A 189 -29.34 -5.81 -12.72
C ARG A 189 -30.09 -4.49 -12.86
N ASP A 190 -29.57 -3.44 -12.21
CA ASP A 190 -30.17 -2.11 -12.16
C ASP A 190 -29.09 -1.03 -11.84
N SER A 191 -29.48 0.22 -11.97
CA SER A 191 -28.59 1.36 -11.71
C SER A 191 -28.14 1.46 -10.25
N LYS A 192 -28.91 0.94 -9.29
CA LYS A 192 -28.53 0.93 -7.88
C LYS A 192 -27.34 0.01 -7.67
N GLN A 193 -27.42 -1.21 -8.19
CA GLN A 193 -26.31 -2.16 -8.13
C GLN A 193 -25.06 -1.61 -8.83
N ALA A 194 -25.20 -0.95 -9.99
CA ALA A 194 -24.08 -0.33 -10.70
C ALA A 194 -23.39 0.76 -9.85
N ASN A 195 -24.14 1.54 -9.08
CA ASN A 195 -23.59 2.58 -8.21
C ASN A 195 -22.90 2.04 -6.94
N GLU A 196 -23.32 0.86 -6.47
CA GLU A 196 -22.72 0.19 -5.31
C GLU A 196 -21.36 -0.45 -5.66
N TRP A 197 -21.15 -0.83 -6.91
CA TRP A 197 -19.91 -1.44 -7.40
C TRP A 197 -18.87 -0.39 -7.78
N LYS A 198 -17.96 -0.11 -6.84
CA LYS A 198 -16.88 0.85 -7.05
C LYS A 198 -15.69 0.19 -7.75
N LEU A 199 -15.75 0.10 -9.08
CA LEU A 199 -14.65 -0.46 -9.89
C LEU A 199 -13.42 0.44 -9.92
N LYS A 200 -13.58 1.73 -9.68
CA LYS A 200 -12.49 2.70 -9.60
C LYS A 200 -12.64 3.56 -8.36
N THR A 201 -11.57 3.73 -7.64
CA THR A 201 -11.51 4.60 -6.47
C THR A 201 -10.28 5.48 -6.55
N LYS A 202 -10.43 6.72 -6.09
CA LYS A 202 -9.32 7.66 -5.93
C LYS A 202 -9.45 8.32 -4.57
N SER A 203 -8.35 8.39 -3.83
CA SER A 203 -8.28 9.12 -2.58
C SER A 203 -7.04 10.02 -2.58
N PHE A 204 -7.18 11.17 -1.96
CA PHE A 204 -6.12 12.14 -1.76
C PHE A 204 -6.12 12.59 -0.31
N LYS A 205 -4.93 12.66 0.29
CA LYS A 205 -4.71 13.18 1.63
C LYS A 205 -3.54 14.14 1.62
N GLU A 206 -3.67 15.23 2.33
CA GLU A 206 -2.63 16.23 2.51
C GLU A 206 -2.47 16.55 3.98
N ASN A 207 -1.23 16.65 4.46
CA ASN A 207 -0.92 17.08 5.81
C ASN A 207 0.23 18.07 5.76
N ALA A 208 0.18 19.07 6.63
CA ALA A 208 1.25 20.05 6.80
C ALA A 208 1.55 20.20 8.29
N PHE A 209 2.84 20.28 8.61
CA PHE A 209 3.36 20.46 9.96
C PHE A 209 4.34 21.62 9.97
N ALA A 210 4.29 22.41 11.04
CA ALA A 210 5.29 23.41 11.36
C ALA A 210 5.73 23.20 12.80
N SER A 211 7.01 23.16 13.04
CA SER A 211 7.60 23.04 14.37
C SER A 211 8.71 24.06 14.58
N PHE A 212 8.87 24.46 15.83
CA PHE A 212 9.94 25.33 16.30
C PHE A 212 10.66 24.64 17.42
N TYR A 213 11.96 24.78 17.49
CA TYR A 213 12.78 24.20 18.53
C TYR A 213 13.92 25.15 18.91
N ALA A 214 14.32 25.09 20.14
CA ALA A 214 15.49 25.80 20.65
C ALA A 214 16.19 24.95 21.69
N ASN A 215 17.49 25.04 21.72
CA ASN A 215 18.34 24.43 22.74
C ASN A 215 19.44 25.44 23.13
N GLY A 216 19.80 25.44 24.40
CA GLY A 216 20.88 26.26 24.90
C GLY A 216 21.72 25.49 25.90
N SER A 217 23.00 25.66 25.87
CA SER A 217 23.91 25.16 26.89
C SER A 217 24.83 26.26 27.36
N TYR A 218 25.15 26.25 28.66
CA TYR A 218 26.09 27.11 29.29
C TYR A 218 27.10 26.29 30.07
N THR A 219 28.39 26.50 29.81
CA THR A 219 29.45 25.81 30.52
C THR A 219 30.35 26.82 31.21
N LEU A 220 30.55 26.67 32.51
CA LEU A 220 31.39 27.48 33.33
C LEU A 220 32.74 26.81 33.56
N MET A 221 33.84 27.51 33.26
CA MET A 221 35.24 27.05 33.46
C MET A 221 35.51 25.64 32.86
N ASP A 222 34.83 25.28 31.79
CA ASP A 222 34.90 23.95 31.14
C ASP A 222 34.60 22.76 32.10
N ARG A 223 33.95 23.04 33.24
CA ARG A 223 33.68 22.03 34.28
C ARG A 223 32.20 21.84 34.61
N TYR A 224 31.41 22.91 34.58
CA TYR A 224 30.01 22.87 34.98
C TYR A 224 29.11 23.24 33.77
N THR A 225 28.32 22.30 33.29
CA THR A 225 27.40 22.51 32.15
C THR A 225 25.98 22.42 32.61
N LEU A 226 25.18 23.39 32.20
CA LEU A 226 23.74 23.46 32.34
C LEU A 226 23.07 23.34 30.98
#